data_5b07c6f4b32677e25af0a12bde37b941
#
_entry.id   5b07c6f4b32677e25af0a12bde37b941
#
_cell.length_a   1.000
_cell.length_b   1.000
_cell.length_c   1.000
_cell.angle_alpha   90.00
_cell.angle_beta   90.00
_cell.angle_gamma   90.00
#
_symmetry.space_group_name_H-M   'P 1'
#
loop_
_entity.id
_entity.type
_entity.pdbx_description
1 polymer ?
#
loop_
_entity_poly.entity_id
_entity_poly.type
_entity_poly.pdbx_seq_one_letter_code
_entity_poly.pdbx_strand_id
1 'polypeptide(L)'
;MEVIQSFTIDHTRLKPGIYVSRVDKGFTTFDLRITEPNKEPAVAPAAIHSLEHLMATWFRNSRVKDDVVYVGPMGCLTGMYVIMTGTYSVEDMRRLTIECLQWILRQDEVPATRPEACGNYLLHDLPMCKWECARYLDRLRNDFHCEYTQLQVVLRDGKTFADA
;
A
#
# COMPACT_ATOMS: atom_id res chain seq x y z
N MET A 1 -14.50 -18.59 15.26
CA MET A 1 -14.18 -17.23 14.77
C MET A 1 -13.68 -17.43 13.35
N GLU A 2 -14.30 -16.82 12.37
CA GLU A 2 -13.86 -16.90 10.97
C GLU A 2 -12.51 -16.25 10.77
N VAL A 3 -11.67 -16.84 9.92
CA VAL A 3 -10.36 -16.28 9.57
C VAL A 3 -10.56 -15.17 8.54
N ILE A 4 -10.05 -13.98 8.81
CA ILE A 4 -10.15 -12.88 7.86
C ILE A 4 -9.18 -13.09 6.68
N GLN A 5 -9.59 -12.67 5.48
CA GLN A 5 -8.87 -12.90 4.23
C GLN A 5 -7.40 -12.44 4.27
N SER A 6 -7.10 -11.33 4.92
CA SER A 6 -5.71 -10.84 5.05
C SER A 6 -4.79 -11.78 5.84
N PHE A 7 -5.33 -12.71 6.64
CA PHE A 7 -4.56 -13.70 7.38
C PHE A 7 -4.35 -15.00 6.61
N THR A 8 -4.94 -15.15 5.42
CA THR A 8 -4.75 -16.31 4.55
C THR A 8 -3.58 -16.16 3.57
N ILE A 9 -2.95 -15.00 3.54
CA ILE A 9 -1.81 -14.70 2.65
C ILE A 9 -0.52 -15.12 3.34
N ASP A 10 0.34 -15.84 2.62
CA ASP A 10 1.67 -16.21 3.12
C ASP A 10 2.65 -15.02 3.06
N HIS A 11 2.75 -14.30 4.18
CA HIS A 11 3.63 -13.14 4.31
C HIS A 11 5.14 -13.48 4.27
N THR A 12 5.52 -14.75 4.37
CA THR A 12 6.93 -15.17 4.21
C THR A 12 7.35 -15.27 2.74
N ARG A 13 6.37 -15.28 1.83
CA ARG A 13 6.57 -15.36 0.37
C ARG A 13 6.09 -14.11 -0.37
N LEU A 14 5.43 -13.18 0.34
CA LEU A 14 4.89 -11.96 -0.24
C LEU A 14 6.04 -11.01 -0.64
N LYS A 15 6.07 -10.62 -1.91
CA LYS A 15 7.05 -9.71 -2.48
C LYS A 15 6.52 -8.28 -2.55
N PRO A 16 7.39 -7.26 -2.64
CA PRO A 16 6.96 -5.92 -3.01
C PRO A 16 6.26 -5.91 -4.36
N GLY A 17 5.13 -5.20 -4.45
CA GLY A 17 4.30 -5.22 -5.66
C GLY A 17 2.97 -4.53 -5.45
N ILE A 18 1.98 -4.84 -6.29
CA ILE A 18 0.60 -4.37 -6.15
C ILE A 18 -0.34 -5.56 -6.30
N TYR A 19 -1.26 -5.69 -5.37
CA TYR A 19 -2.18 -6.82 -5.30
C TYR A 19 -3.61 -6.34 -5.13
N VAL A 20 -4.58 -7.06 -5.68
CA VAL A 20 -5.98 -6.91 -5.29
C VAL A 20 -6.16 -7.65 -3.97
N SER A 21 -6.31 -6.90 -2.87
CA SER A 21 -6.51 -7.48 -1.55
C SER A 21 -7.90 -8.11 -1.44
N ARG A 22 -8.92 -7.36 -1.84
CA ARG A 22 -10.30 -7.83 -1.91
C ARG A 22 -11.20 -6.90 -2.72
N VAL A 23 -12.37 -7.42 -3.11
CA VAL A 23 -13.43 -6.65 -3.75
C VAL A 23 -14.69 -6.80 -2.90
N ASP A 24 -15.20 -5.70 -2.37
CA ASP A 24 -16.39 -5.66 -1.51
C ASP A 24 -17.39 -4.62 -2.02
N LYS A 25 -18.62 -5.03 -2.32
CA LYS A 25 -19.74 -4.12 -2.64
C LYS A 25 -19.40 -3.02 -3.66
N GLY A 26 -18.59 -3.35 -4.68
CA GLY A 26 -18.17 -2.40 -5.71
C GLY A 26 -16.94 -1.56 -5.36
N PHE A 27 -16.28 -1.83 -4.24
CA PHE A 27 -15.01 -1.26 -3.86
C PHE A 27 -13.88 -2.25 -4.07
N THR A 28 -12.79 -1.83 -4.68
CA THR A 28 -11.56 -2.62 -4.80
C THR A 28 -10.50 -2.06 -3.85
N THR A 29 -10.01 -2.92 -2.95
CA THR A 29 -8.88 -2.61 -2.06
C THR A 29 -7.59 -3.11 -2.69
N PHE A 30 -6.69 -2.21 -3.01
CA PHE A 30 -5.34 -2.51 -3.49
C PHE A 30 -4.35 -2.50 -2.34
N ASP A 31 -3.53 -3.54 -2.27
CA ASP A 31 -2.35 -3.65 -1.41
C ASP A 31 -1.13 -3.18 -2.22
N LEU A 32 -0.60 -2.02 -1.87
CA LEU A 32 0.63 -1.47 -2.42
C LEU A 32 1.78 -1.88 -1.49
N ARG A 33 2.37 -3.05 -1.73
CA ARG A 33 3.41 -3.62 -0.87
C ARG A 33 4.77 -3.02 -1.21
N ILE A 34 5.32 -2.24 -0.29
CA ILE A 34 6.56 -1.46 -0.49
C ILE A 34 7.78 -2.28 -0.11
N THR A 35 7.74 -2.98 1.04
CA THR A 35 8.85 -3.78 1.55
C THR A 35 8.48 -5.26 1.60
N GLU A 36 9.46 -6.16 1.51
CA GLU A 36 9.26 -7.59 1.68
C GLU A 36 9.00 -7.92 3.17
N PRO A 37 7.77 -8.36 3.53
CA PRO A 37 7.43 -8.60 4.93
C PRO A 37 8.37 -9.60 5.61
N ASN A 38 8.75 -9.31 6.86
CA ASN A 38 9.60 -10.16 7.70
C ASN A 38 11.03 -10.42 7.19
N LYS A 39 11.41 -9.86 6.03
CA LYS A 39 12.76 -9.99 5.46
C LYS A 39 13.47 -8.65 5.30
N GLU A 40 12.71 -7.59 5.07
CA GLU A 40 13.23 -6.22 5.03
C GLU A 40 12.72 -5.42 6.24
N PRO A 41 13.43 -4.37 6.66
CA PRO A 41 12.87 -3.41 7.60
C PRO A 41 11.54 -2.85 7.10
N ALA A 42 10.56 -2.71 8.00
CA ALA A 42 9.35 -1.95 7.69
C ALA A 42 9.70 -0.48 7.44
N VAL A 43 8.87 0.20 6.67
CA VAL A 43 9.03 1.64 6.42
C VAL A 43 8.97 2.39 7.75
N ALA A 44 9.91 3.29 8.00
CA ALA A 44 9.94 4.07 9.24
C ALA A 44 8.63 4.86 9.43
N PRO A 45 8.08 4.97 10.66
CA PRO A 45 6.79 5.62 10.90
C PRO A 45 6.69 7.04 10.34
N ALA A 46 7.74 7.85 10.46
CA ALA A 46 7.76 9.21 9.93
C ALA A 46 7.78 9.25 8.39
N ALA A 47 8.44 8.28 7.76
CA ALA A 47 8.49 8.17 6.31
C ALA A 47 7.15 7.72 5.72
N ILE A 48 6.51 6.71 6.32
CA ILE A 48 5.21 6.23 5.82
C ILE A 48 4.08 7.22 6.08
N HIS A 49 4.14 8.01 7.17
CA HIS A 49 3.22 9.11 7.43
C HIS A 49 3.38 10.24 6.38
N SER A 50 4.63 10.57 6.02
CA SER A 50 4.89 11.49 4.91
C SER A 50 4.36 10.97 3.58
N LEU A 51 4.54 9.67 3.32
CA LEU A 51 4.02 8.99 2.13
C LEU A 51 2.49 9.03 2.08
N GLU A 52 1.82 8.83 3.23
CA GLU A 52 0.36 8.92 3.32
C GLU A 52 -0.14 10.30 2.87
N HIS A 53 0.40 11.37 3.43
CA HIS A 53 0.01 12.74 3.08
C HIS A 53 0.23 13.04 1.58
N LEU A 54 1.40 12.68 1.05
CA LEU A 54 1.75 12.91 -0.35
C LEU A 54 0.91 12.06 -1.31
N MET A 55 0.76 10.76 -1.02
CA MET A 55 0.00 9.84 -1.85
C MET A 55 -1.50 10.20 -1.84
N ALA A 56 -2.09 10.47 -0.67
CA ALA A 56 -3.48 10.89 -0.57
C ALA A 56 -3.72 12.21 -1.32
N THR A 57 -2.81 13.17 -1.21
CA THR A 57 -2.87 14.44 -1.95
C THR A 57 -2.86 14.19 -3.45
N TRP A 58 -1.92 13.37 -3.95
CA TRP A 58 -1.84 13.08 -5.37
C TRP A 58 -3.09 12.37 -5.90
N PHE A 59 -3.52 11.29 -5.27
CA PHE A 59 -4.68 10.52 -5.72
C PHE A 59 -5.95 11.37 -5.76
N ARG A 60 -6.19 12.19 -4.71
CA ARG A 60 -7.38 13.05 -4.62
C ARG A 60 -7.33 14.31 -5.50
N ASN A 61 -6.21 14.56 -6.19
CA ASN A 61 -6.07 15.62 -7.19
C ASN A 61 -5.78 15.08 -8.60
N SER A 62 -5.74 13.76 -8.77
CA SER A 62 -5.47 13.10 -10.04
C SER A 62 -6.73 12.97 -10.90
N ARG A 63 -6.56 12.40 -12.12
CA ARG A 63 -7.66 12.07 -13.02
C ARG A 63 -8.68 11.05 -12.48
N VAL A 64 -8.32 10.32 -11.42
CA VAL A 64 -9.17 9.30 -10.78
C VAL A 64 -9.73 9.75 -9.43
N LYS A 65 -9.65 11.04 -9.11
CA LYS A 65 -10.01 11.61 -7.80
C LYS A 65 -11.41 11.23 -7.30
N ASP A 66 -12.36 11.11 -8.21
CA ASP A 66 -13.76 10.83 -7.89
C ASP A 66 -14.00 9.35 -7.52
N ASP A 67 -13.07 8.47 -7.88
CA ASP A 67 -13.10 7.05 -7.54
C ASP A 67 -12.28 6.70 -6.28
N VAL A 68 -11.52 7.66 -5.73
CA VAL A 68 -10.67 7.42 -4.55
C VAL A 68 -11.50 7.45 -3.27
N VAL A 69 -11.62 6.30 -2.63
CA VAL A 69 -12.32 6.15 -1.34
C VAL A 69 -11.37 6.37 -0.17
N TYR A 70 -10.21 5.71 -0.20
CA TYR A 70 -9.24 5.78 0.89
C TYR A 70 -7.82 5.56 0.40
N VAL A 71 -6.89 6.26 1.01
CA VAL A 71 -5.45 6.04 0.91
C VAL A 71 -4.87 6.09 2.32
N GLY A 72 -4.15 5.06 2.74
CA GLY A 72 -3.56 5.05 4.08
C GLY A 72 -2.60 3.88 4.30
N PRO A 73 -1.74 3.95 5.33
CA PRO A 73 -0.74 2.94 5.62
C PRO A 73 -1.35 1.67 6.20
N MET A 74 -0.66 0.56 5.99
CA MET A 74 -0.91 -0.68 6.71
C MET A 74 -0.35 -0.59 8.13
N GLY A 75 -1.05 -1.15 9.11
CA GLY A 75 -0.59 -1.17 10.51
C GLY A 75 0.76 -1.89 10.70
N CYS A 76 1.15 -2.78 9.80
CA CYS A 76 2.47 -3.43 9.80
C CYS A 76 3.59 -2.58 9.18
N LEU A 77 3.29 -1.40 8.64
CA LEU A 77 4.22 -0.45 8.02
C LEU A 77 5.00 -1.01 6.81
N THR A 78 4.49 -2.05 6.16
CA THR A 78 5.16 -2.65 4.98
C THR A 78 4.55 -2.21 3.66
N GLY A 79 3.53 -1.37 3.68
CA GLY A 79 2.85 -0.87 2.48
C GLY A 79 1.70 0.07 2.78
N MET A 80 0.97 0.41 1.71
CA MET A 80 -0.19 1.28 1.73
C MET A 80 -1.42 0.55 1.20
N TYR A 81 -2.60 0.92 1.67
CA TYR A 81 -3.86 0.57 1.02
C TYR A 81 -4.38 1.75 0.18
N VAL A 82 -4.86 1.41 -1.02
CA VAL A 82 -5.67 2.32 -1.85
C VAL A 82 -7.00 1.62 -2.11
N ILE A 83 -8.10 2.27 -1.73
CA ILE A 83 -9.46 1.77 -1.97
C ILE A 83 -10.09 2.63 -3.04
N MET A 84 -10.57 1.98 -4.10
CA MET A 84 -11.18 2.63 -5.26
C MET A 84 -12.62 2.13 -5.48
N THR A 85 -13.47 2.99 -5.99
CA THR A 85 -14.70 2.59 -6.69
C THR A 85 -14.39 2.33 -8.16
N GLY A 86 -15.36 1.73 -8.89
CA GLY A 86 -15.19 1.44 -10.31
C GLY A 86 -14.30 0.21 -10.59
N THR A 87 -13.97 0.05 -11.87
CA THR A 87 -13.21 -1.12 -12.35
C THR A 87 -11.79 -0.71 -12.69
N TYR A 88 -10.86 -1.11 -11.84
CA TYR A 88 -9.43 -0.90 -12.02
C TYR A 88 -8.71 -2.24 -12.01
N SER A 89 -7.87 -2.49 -13.01
CA SER A 89 -6.94 -3.62 -13.02
C SER A 89 -5.72 -3.32 -12.14
N VAL A 90 -4.98 -4.37 -11.81
CA VAL A 90 -3.67 -4.21 -11.14
C VAL A 90 -2.73 -3.36 -11.99
N GLU A 91 -2.75 -3.50 -13.31
CA GLU A 91 -1.92 -2.71 -14.22
C GLU A 91 -2.34 -1.22 -14.26
N ASP A 92 -3.64 -0.92 -14.13
CA ASP A 92 -4.10 0.47 -13.99
C ASP A 92 -3.57 1.08 -12.69
N MET A 93 -3.69 0.34 -11.57
CA MET A 93 -3.16 0.78 -10.27
C MET A 93 -1.63 0.91 -10.29
N ARG A 94 -0.92 0.01 -10.98
CA ARG A 94 0.53 0.11 -11.17
C ARG A 94 0.92 1.41 -11.88
N ARG A 95 0.25 1.75 -12.98
CA ARG A 95 0.49 3.00 -13.71
C ARG A 95 0.23 4.23 -12.85
N LEU A 96 -0.91 4.26 -12.15
CA LEU A 96 -1.27 5.34 -11.22
C LEU A 96 -0.23 5.48 -10.10
N THR A 97 0.21 4.36 -9.53
CA THR A 97 1.22 4.37 -8.46
C THR A 97 2.56 4.87 -8.97
N ILE A 98 3.01 4.44 -10.15
CA ILE A 98 4.25 4.95 -10.76
C ILE A 98 4.19 6.46 -10.98
N GLU A 99 3.09 6.99 -11.53
CA GLU A 99 2.88 8.43 -11.72
C GLU A 99 2.91 9.18 -10.38
N CYS A 100 2.24 8.63 -9.36
CA CYS A 100 2.23 9.18 -8.01
C CYS A 100 3.64 9.24 -7.40
N LEU A 101 4.39 8.13 -7.44
CA LEU A 101 5.75 8.07 -6.90
C LEU A 101 6.69 9.05 -7.62
N GLN A 102 6.57 9.16 -8.94
CA GLN A 102 7.35 10.14 -9.71
C GLN A 102 7.01 11.59 -9.32
N TRP A 103 5.74 11.87 -9.00
CA TRP A 103 5.34 13.18 -8.51
C TRP A 103 5.90 13.43 -7.11
N ILE A 104 5.83 12.44 -6.19
CA ILE A 104 6.36 12.54 -4.82
C ILE A 104 7.85 12.85 -4.83
N LEU A 105 8.63 12.21 -5.69
CA LEU A 105 10.08 12.44 -5.80
C LEU A 105 10.45 13.88 -6.15
N ARG A 106 9.54 14.65 -6.73
CA ARG A 106 9.75 16.07 -7.09
C ARG A 106 9.26 17.06 -6.03
N GLN A 107 8.60 16.59 -4.95
CA GLN A 107 8.11 17.50 -3.91
C GLN A 107 9.23 17.92 -2.96
N ASP A 108 9.20 19.16 -2.51
CA ASP A 108 10.17 19.71 -1.55
C ASP A 108 9.59 19.81 -0.13
N GLU A 109 8.29 19.57 0.02
CA GLU A 109 7.60 19.56 1.30
C GLU A 109 6.50 18.51 1.36
N VAL A 110 6.12 18.12 2.57
CA VAL A 110 4.94 17.26 2.83
C VAL A 110 3.74 18.17 3.06
N PRO A 111 2.61 18.01 2.35
CA PRO A 111 1.43 18.85 2.54
C PRO A 111 0.80 18.65 3.93
N ALA A 112 0.16 19.71 4.43
CA ALA A 112 -0.62 19.70 5.67
C ALA A 112 0.17 19.35 6.96
N THR A 113 1.47 19.64 7.01
CA THR A 113 2.35 19.43 8.18
C THR A 113 2.23 20.54 9.22
N ARG A 114 1.02 20.78 9.71
CA ARG A 114 0.72 21.79 10.73
C ARG A 114 -0.33 21.27 11.70
N PRO A 115 -0.36 21.75 12.96
CA PRO A 115 -1.20 21.18 14.02
C PRO A 115 -2.71 21.21 13.71
N GLU A 116 -3.19 22.19 12.92
CA GLU A 116 -4.59 22.30 12.53
C GLU A 116 -5.01 21.26 11.49
N ALA A 117 -4.05 20.70 10.74
CA ALA A 117 -4.32 19.83 9.60
C ALA A 117 -3.85 18.38 9.79
N CYS A 118 -2.99 18.10 10.77
CA CYS A 118 -2.43 16.78 11.03
C CYS A 118 -2.37 16.48 12.53
N GLY A 119 -2.86 15.31 12.93
CA GLY A 119 -2.88 14.88 14.32
C GLY A 119 -1.49 14.62 14.92
N ASN A 120 -0.46 14.49 14.08
CA ASN A 120 0.93 14.34 14.51
C ASN A 120 1.89 15.01 13.51
N TYR A 121 1.75 16.31 13.34
CA TYR A 121 2.44 17.11 12.31
C TYR A 121 3.97 17.13 12.44
N LEU A 122 4.53 16.73 13.58
CA LEU A 122 5.98 16.63 13.79
C LEU A 122 6.56 15.27 13.34
N LEU A 123 5.71 14.27 13.09
CA LEU A 123 6.15 12.94 12.70
C LEU A 123 6.22 12.82 11.17
N HIS A 124 7.15 13.52 10.54
CA HIS A 124 7.39 13.45 9.10
C HIS A 124 8.88 13.33 8.78
N ASP A 125 9.20 12.56 7.72
CA ASP A 125 10.55 12.41 7.19
C ASP A 125 10.47 12.32 5.65
N LEU A 126 10.52 13.47 4.98
CA LEU A 126 10.46 13.54 3.53
C LEU A 126 11.68 12.90 2.83
N PRO A 127 12.92 13.09 3.29
CA PRO A 127 14.09 12.42 2.70
C PRO A 127 13.97 10.90 2.71
N MET A 128 13.61 10.29 3.85
CA MET A 128 13.40 8.84 3.95
C MET A 128 12.19 8.38 3.13
N CYS A 129 11.10 9.15 3.12
CA CYS A 129 9.94 8.88 2.26
C CYS A 129 10.36 8.83 0.78
N LYS A 130 11.13 9.80 0.29
CA LYS A 130 11.63 9.81 -1.09
C LYS A 130 12.53 8.61 -1.39
N TRP A 131 13.38 8.21 -0.46
CA TRP A 131 14.22 7.02 -0.62
C TRP A 131 13.38 5.74 -0.78
N GLU A 132 12.37 5.55 0.06
CA GLU A 132 11.43 4.42 -0.05
C GLU A 132 10.63 4.48 -1.36
N CYS A 133 10.17 5.66 -1.76
CA CYS A 133 9.48 5.86 -3.03
C CYS A 133 10.35 5.50 -4.24
N ALA A 134 11.64 5.86 -4.23
CA ALA A 134 12.56 5.53 -5.30
C ALA A 134 12.80 4.02 -5.40
N ARG A 135 12.98 3.33 -4.27
CA ARG A 135 13.10 1.86 -4.22
C ARG A 135 11.84 1.17 -4.73
N TYR A 136 10.68 1.62 -4.28
CA TYR A 136 9.41 1.02 -4.69
C TYR A 136 9.13 1.27 -6.17
N LEU A 137 9.44 2.46 -6.69
CA LEU A 137 9.34 2.80 -8.10
C LEU A 137 10.20 1.86 -8.98
N ASP A 138 11.43 1.58 -8.55
CA ASP A 138 12.31 0.64 -9.23
C ASP A 138 11.71 -0.77 -9.27
N ARG A 139 11.19 -1.27 -8.14
CA ARG A 139 10.52 -2.58 -8.05
C ARG A 139 9.30 -2.67 -8.96
N LEU A 140 8.45 -1.65 -8.97
CA LEU A 140 7.28 -1.63 -9.84
C LEU A 140 7.64 -1.65 -11.33
N ARG A 141 8.83 -1.18 -11.71
CA ARG A 141 9.30 -1.17 -13.10
C ARG A 141 10.01 -2.44 -13.50
N ASN A 142 10.85 -2.97 -12.63
CA ASN A 142 11.85 -3.98 -12.99
C ASN A 142 11.62 -5.36 -12.34
N ASP A 143 10.83 -5.42 -11.25
CA ASP A 143 10.56 -6.67 -10.49
C ASP A 143 9.12 -6.65 -9.93
N PHE A 144 8.14 -6.58 -10.83
CA PHE A 144 6.73 -6.39 -10.47
C PHE A 144 6.04 -7.71 -10.12
N HIS A 145 5.43 -7.74 -8.92
CA HIS A 145 4.62 -8.84 -8.42
C HIS A 145 3.17 -8.40 -8.19
N CYS A 146 2.20 -9.30 -8.47
CA CYS A 146 0.78 -8.99 -8.36
C CYS A 146 -0.11 -10.18 -7.94
N GLU A 147 0.47 -11.34 -7.67
CA GLU A 147 -0.25 -12.54 -7.28
C GLU A 147 0.12 -12.98 -5.87
N TYR A 148 -0.88 -13.11 -5.00
CA TYR A 148 -0.68 -13.62 -3.65
C TYR A 148 -0.37 -15.12 -3.65
N THR A 149 0.55 -15.52 -2.78
CA THR A 149 0.66 -16.91 -2.36
C THR A 149 -0.21 -17.13 -1.14
N GLN A 150 -1.13 -18.10 -1.21
CA GLN A 150 -2.00 -18.46 -0.10
C GLN A 150 -1.22 -19.25 0.96
N LEU A 151 -1.57 -19.00 2.21
CA LEU A 151 -0.99 -19.69 3.36
C LEU A 151 -1.52 -21.12 3.41
N GLN A 152 -0.64 -22.10 3.22
CA GLN A 152 -0.96 -23.51 3.38
C GLN A 152 -0.77 -23.93 4.86
N VAL A 153 -1.64 -23.43 5.73
CA VAL A 153 -1.63 -23.81 7.15
C VAL A 153 -2.76 -24.80 7.40
N VAL A 154 -2.39 -25.98 7.86
CA VAL A 154 -3.35 -26.95 8.36
C VAL A 154 -3.80 -26.50 9.75
N LEU A 155 -5.08 -26.20 9.90
CA LEU A 155 -5.69 -25.91 11.20
C LEU A 155 -5.67 -27.14 12.08
N ARG A 156 -5.87 -26.99 13.40
CA ARG A 156 -5.86 -28.11 14.37
C ARG A 156 -6.89 -29.20 14.08
N ASP A 157 -7.91 -28.93 13.28
CA ASP A 157 -8.95 -29.87 12.83
C ASP A 157 -8.64 -30.51 11.48
N GLY A 158 -7.44 -30.33 10.93
CA GLY A 158 -7.02 -30.88 9.64
C GLY A 158 -7.48 -30.09 8.42
N LYS A 159 -8.17 -28.96 8.61
CA LYS A 159 -8.57 -28.04 7.52
C LYS A 159 -7.47 -27.04 7.21
N THR A 160 -7.43 -26.54 5.98
CA THR A 160 -6.59 -25.41 5.58
C THR A 160 -7.35 -24.11 5.78
N PHE A 161 -6.65 -22.98 5.82
CA PHE A 161 -7.30 -21.65 5.80
C PHE A 161 -8.14 -21.42 4.53
N ALA A 162 -7.87 -22.15 3.45
CA ALA A 162 -8.65 -22.09 2.22
C ALA A 162 -9.99 -22.85 2.35
N ASP A 163 -10.13 -23.73 3.34
CA ASP A 163 -11.32 -24.57 3.59
C ASP A 163 -12.21 -23.98 4.70
N ALA A 164 -11.79 -22.86 5.30
CA ALA A 164 -12.51 -22.16 6.35
C ALA A 164 -13.24 -20.94 5.77
#